data_16445df80e4b9997383c04fbaecd46f5
#
_entry.id   16445df80e4b9997383c04fbaecd46f5
#
_cell.length_a   1.000
_cell.length_b   1.000
_cell.length_c   1.000
_cell.angle_alpha   90.00
_cell.angle_beta   90.00
_cell.angle_gamma   90.00
#
_symmetry.space_group_name_H-M   'P 1'
#
loop_
_entity.id
_entity.type
_entity.pdbx_description
1 polymer ?
#
loop_
_entity_poly.entity_id
_entity_poly.type
_entity_poly.pdbx_seq_one_letter_code
_entity_poly.pdbx_strand_id
1 'polypeptide(L)'
;MVQIKEFRVTLPLTVEEYQVAQLYSVAEASKNNTGGGEGIEVRKNEPFKNVPLLGGKYTSGQYTYKVYHLASKVPAFIRMVLPKGSLEVHEEAWNAYPYCKTVISNPGYMKENFFIVIESYHIGDTGDQENVHELPPDKLKTREVVHIDIANDPVLPADYKEDEDPTKFKSEKTGRGPLVEKDWKYNVSPVMTCYKLVTCEFKWFGLQSRVESFIQKSEKRLFTNFHRQVFCWMDRWHGLTMEDIRAIEDKTKEELEKQRFQGEVRGMRADD
;
A
#
# COMPACT_ATOMS: atom_id res chain seq x y z
N MET A 1 13.45 19.20 -2.25
CA MET A 1 12.34 19.57 -1.33
C MET A 1 11.51 18.33 -1.16
N VAL A 2 11.19 17.94 0.08
CA VAL A 2 10.38 16.75 0.37
C VAL A 2 9.03 16.84 -0.36
N GLN A 3 8.64 15.79 -1.08
CA GLN A 3 7.33 15.72 -1.74
C GLN A 3 6.30 15.11 -0.80
N ILE A 4 5.13 15.77 -0.69
CA ILE A 4 4.01 15.32 0.15
C ILE A 4 2.77 15.18 -0.72
N LYS A 5 2.27 13.95 -0.86
CA LYS A 5 0.99 13.67 -1.52
C LYS A 5 0.06 12.89 -0.59
N GLU A 6 -1.20 13.24 -0.61
CA GLU A 6 -2.24 12.49 0.08
C GLU A 6 -3.15 11.82 -0.95
N PHE A 7 -3.04 10.50 -1.02
CA PHE A 7 -3.92 9.69 -1.87
C PHE A 7 -5.18 9.32 -1.09
N ARG A 8 -6.32 9.64 -1.66
CA ARG A 8 -7.64 9.33 -1.09
C ARG A 8 -8.31 8.25 -1.92
N VAL A 9 -8.50 7.09 -1.32
CA VAL A 9 -9.11 5.93 -1.98
C VAL A 9 -10.41 5.60 -1.28
N THR A 10 -11.54 5.81 -1.97
CA THR A 10 -12.86 5.50 -1.45
C THR A 10 -13.27 4.08 -1.81
N LEU A 11 -13.90 3.37 -0.87
CA LEU A 11 -14.32 1.98 -1.01
C LEU A 11 -15.74 1.77 -0.47
N PRO A 12 -16.55 0.88 -1.06
CA PRO A 12 -17.88 0.53 -0.56
C PRO A 12 -17.80 -0.51 0.58
N LEU A 13 -17.09 -0.16 1.65
CA LEU A 13 -16.83 -0.98 2.83
C LEU A 13 -17.08 -0.19 4.10
N THR A 14 -17.23 -0.88 5.23
CA THR A 14 -17.07 -0.26 6.54
C THR A 14 -15.58 -0.15 6.90
N VAL A 15 -15.27 0.72 7.87
CA VAL A 15 -13.90 0.84 8.40
C VAL A 15 -13.45 -0.49 9.03
N GLU A 16 -14.34 -1.18 9.73
CA GLU A 16 -14.09 -2.47 10.37
C GLU A 16 -13.82 -3.58 9.35
N GLU A 17 -14.61 -3.66 8.27
CA GLU A 17 -14.39 -4.62 7.19
C GLU A 17 -13.03 -4.40 6.52
N TYR A 18 -12.62 -3.13 6.34
CA TYR A 18 -11.35 -2.82 5.71
C TYR A 18 -10.15 -3.29 6.54
N GLN A 19 -10.25 -3.36 7.86
CA GLN A 19 -9.16 -3.90 8.69
C GLN A 19 -8.80 -5.34 8.29
N VAL A 20 -9.80 -6.18 8.12
CA VAL A 20 -9.63 -7.57 7.66
C VAL A 20 -9.24 -7.61 6.19
N ALA A 21 -9.92 -6.85 5.35
CA ALA A 21 -9.73 -6.80 3.90
C ALA A 21 -8.30 -6.43 3.51
N GLN A 22 -7.74 -5.36 4.13
CA GLN A 22 -6.37 -4.93 3.84
C GLN A 22 -5.33 -5.98 4.23
N LEU A 23 -5.46 -6.60 5.42
CA LEU A 23 -4.48 -7.57 5.90
C LEU A 23 -4.51 -8.85 5.06
N TYR A 24 -5.70 -9.35 4.73
CA TYR A 24 -5.87 -10.46 3.81
C TYR A 24 -5.24 -10.14 2.44
N SER A 25 -5.58 -8.98 1.88
CA SER A 25 -5.11 -8.58 0.56
C SER A 25 -3.60 -8.32 0.51
N VAL A 26 -3.00 -7.81 1.60
CA VAL A 26 -1.54 -7.70 1.72
C VAL A 26 -0.88 -9.08 1.69
N ALA A 27 -1.42 -10.07 2.39
CA ALA A 27 -0.89 -11.43 2.38
C ALA A 27 -0.96 -12.04 0.97
N GLU A 28 -2.10 -11.96 0.29
CA GLU A 28 -2.28 -12.49 -1.06
C GLU A 28 -1.42 -11.75 -2.11
N ALA A 29 -1.40 -10.41 -2.05
CA ALA A 29 -0.57 -9.61 -2.95
C ALA A 29 0.93 -9.90 -2.74
N SER A 30 1.37 -10.16 -1.50
CA SER A 30 2.75 -10.53 -1.21
C SER A 30 3.15 -11.84 -1.91
N LYS A 31 2.29 -12.84 -1.89
CA LYS A 31 2.50 -14.10 -2.63
C LYS A 31 2.55 -13.89 -4.14
N ASN A 32 1.66 -13.06 -4.67
CA ASN A 32 1.59 -12.75 -6.10
C ASN A 32 2.81 -11.94 -6.59
N ASN A 33 3.54 -11.28 -5.70
CA ASN A 33 4.68 -10.43 -6.02
C ASN A 33 6.05 -11.04 -5.64
N THR A 34 6.09 -12.31 -5.22
CA THR A 34 7.29 -12.99 -4.75
C THR A 34 7.62 -14.20 -5.62
N GLY A 35 8.86 -14.30 -6.10
CA GLY A 35 9.37 -15.41 -6.90
C GLY A 35 10.63 -15.03 -7.68
N GLY A 36 11.40 -16.03 -8.15
CA GLY A 36 12.55 -15.82 -9.00
C GLY A 36 13.72 -15.05 -8.37
N GLY A 37 13.87 -15.11 -7.05
CA GLY A 37 14.89 -14.37 -6.30
C GLY A 37 14.46 -12.98 -5.83
N GLU A 38 13.26 -12.52 -6.20
CA GLU A 38 12.73 -11.21 -5.84
C GLU A 38 11.43 -11.33 -5.05
N GLY A 39 11.04 -10.24 -4.38
CA GLY A 39 9.79 -10.14 -3.64
C GLY A 39 9.97 -9.82 -2.17
N ILE A 40 9.10 -10.36 -1.34
CA ILE A 40 8.91 -9.94 0.05
C ILE A 40 9.39 -11.03 1.01
N GLU A 41 10.17 -10.60 2.01
CA GLU A 41 10.59 -11.39 3.15
C GLU A 41 10.00 -10.78 4.41
N VAL A 42 9.19 -11.52 5.17
CA VAL A 42 8.63 -11.06 6.45
C VAL A 42 9.56 -11.49 7.58
N ARG A 43 10.26 -10.53 8.20
CA ARG A 43 11.20 -10.79 9.30
C ARG A 43 10.55 -10.79 10.66
N LYS A 44 9.62 -9.81 10.89
CA LYS A 44 8.88 -9.70 12.15
C LYS A 44 7.40 -9.45 11.90
N ASN A 45 6.56 -9.99 12.75
CA ASN A 45 5.14 -9.69 12.87
C ASN A 45 4.73 -9.92 14.31
N GLU A 46 4.71 -8.86 15.12
CA GLU A 46 4.56 -8.93 16.58
C GLU A 46 3.76 -7.74 17.13
N PRO A 47 3.06 -7.91 18.25
CA PRO A 47 2.41 -6.79 18.91
C PRO A 47 3.41 -5.73 19.37
N PHE A 48 3.05 -4.44 19.31
CA PHE A 48 3.82 -3.36 19.91
C PHE A 48 3.00 -2.60 20.96
N LYS A 49 3.71 -1.99 21.92
CA LYS A 49 3.13 -1.13 22.95
C LYS A 49 4.07 0.04 23.24
N ASN A 50 3.48 1.15 23.71
CA ASN A 50 4.20 2.36 24.12
C ASN A 50 5.00 3.05 23.01
N VAL A 51 4.60 2.89 21.76
CA VAL A 51 5.16 3.64 20.62
C VAL A 51 4.17 4.75 20.23
N PRO A 52 4.48 6.03 20.48
CA PRO A 52 3.56 7.12 20.18
C PRO A 52 3.45 7.36 18.67
N LEU A 53 2.25 7.21 18.13
CA LEU A 53 1.90 7.51 16.73
C LEU A 53 0.89 8.64 16.69
N LEU A 54 0.93 9.46 15.63
CA LEU A 54 0.05 10.63 15.41
C LEU A 54 -0.05 11.48 16.69
N GLY A 55 1.08 12.05 17.13
CA GLY A 55 1.15 12.88 18.33
C GLY A 55 0.84 12.14 19.65
N GLY A 56 0.92 10.80 19.68
CA GLY A 56 0.60 9.97 20.86
C GLY A 56 -0.86 9.53 20.96
N LYS A 57 -1.67 9.83 19.94
CA LYS A 57 -3.09 9.41 19.89
C LYS A 57 -3.25 7.88 19.83
N TYR A 58 -2.29 7.20 19.24
CA TYR A 58 -2.20 5.74 19.18
C TYR A 58 -0.86 5.28 19.73
N THR A 59 -0.86 4.22 20.56
CA THR A 59 0.36 3.77 21.24
C THR A 59 0.59 2.26 21.19
N SER A 60 -0.32 1.51 20.60
CA SER A 60 -0.25 0.05 20.53
C SER A 60 -0.90 -0.50 19.27
N GLY A 61 -0.50 -1.68 18.87
CA GLY A 61 -1.04 -2.37 17.70
C GLY A 61 -0.15 -3.53 17.27
N GLN A 62 -0.03 -3.74 15.97
CA GLN A 62 0.80 -4.77 15.37
C GLN A 62 1.96 -4.13 14.59
N TYR A 63 3.18 -4.56 14.88
CA TYR A 63 4.40 -4.16 14.19
C TYR A 63 4.81 -5.23 13.20
N THR A 64 5.17 -4.83 11.97
CA THR A 64 5.77 -5.72 10.97
C THR A 64 7.07 -5.14 10.46
N TYR A 65 8.06 -6.02 10.25
CA TYR A 65 9.30 -5.69 9.58
C TYR A 65 9.48 -6.60 8.36
N LYS A 66 9.61 -6.00 7.19
CA LYS A 66 9.76 -6.70 5.93
C LYS A 66 10.98 -6.20 5.16
N VAL A 67 11.54 -7.06 4.34
CA VAL A 67 12.58 -6.72 3.36
C VAL A 67 12.06 -7.02 1.96
N TYR A 68 12.20 -6.04 1.08
CA TYR A 68 11.82 -6.13 -0.33
C TYR A 68 13.09 -6.29 -1.18
N HIS A 69 13.16 -7.36 -1.95
CA HIS A 69 14.21 -7.63 -2.92
C HIS A 69 13.69 -7.19 -4.30
N LEU A 70 14.13 -6.01 -4.80
CA LEU A 70 13.44 -5.28 -5.87
C LEU A 70 14.17 -5.26 -7.21
N ALA A 71 15.25 -6.01 -7.44
CA ALA A 71 16.18 -5.82 -8.55
C ALA A 71 15.53 -5.43 -9.91
N SER A 72 14.60 -6.21 -10.43
CA SER A 72 13.91 -5.92 -11.71
C SER A 72 12.78 -4.89 -11.62
N LYS A 73 12.36 -4.52 -10.40
CA LYS A 73 11.22 -3.62 -10.15
C LYS A 73 11.64 -2.15 -10.03
N VAL A 74 12.95 -1.90 -10.13
CA VAL A 74 13.52 -0.55 -10.09
C VAL A 74 13.92 -0.15 -11.51
N PRO A 75 13.56 1.09 -11.96
CA PRO A 75 13.93 1.56 -13.30
C PRO A 75 15.41 1.45 -13.64
N ALA A 76 15.72 1.21 -14.91
CA ALA A 76 17.08 1.03 -15.37
C ALA A 76 18.02 2.20 -15.00
N PHE A 77 17.54 3.44 -15.08
CA PHE A 77 18.32 4.63 -14.73
C PHE A 77 18.72 4.70 -13.24
N ILE A 78 17.93 4.08 -12.34
CA ILE A 78 18.27 3.95 -10.92
C ILE A 78 19.24 2.78 -10.74
N ARG A 79 18.97 1.63 -11.38
CA ARG A 79 19.83 0.44 -11.30
C ARG A 79 21.26 0.69 -11.78
N MET A 80 21.44 1.57 -12.78
CA MET A 80 22.79 1.90 -13.33
C MET A 80 23.67 2.68 -12.36
N VAL A 81 23.07 3.44 -11.43
CA VAL A 81 23.83 4.27 -10.49
C VAL A 81 23.98 3.64 -9.11
N LEU A 82 23.18 2.62 -8.80
CA LEU A 82 23.24 1.93 -7.53
C LEU A 82 24.18 0.71 -7.59
N PRO A 83 25.00 0.48 -6.55
CA PRO A 83 25.84 -0.72 -6.46
C PRO A 83 25.02 -2.01 -6.47
N LYS A 84 25.62 -3.10 -6.95
CA LYS A 84 25.00 -4.43 -6.82
C LYS A 84 24.76 -4.76 -5.35
N GLY A 85 23.56 -5.26 -5.04
CA GLY A 85 23.14 -5.58 -3.67
C GLY A 85 22.53 -4.43 -2.88
N SER A 86 22.47 -3.20 -3.44
CA SER A 86 21.82 -2.05 -2.77
C SER A 86 20.32 -1.92 -3.05
N LEU A 87 19.72 -2.88 -3.76
CA LEU A 87 18.31 -2.88 -4.14
C LEU A 87 17.42 -3.63 -3.13
N GLU A 88 17.86 -3.69 -1.89
CA GLU A 88 17.04 -4.13 -0.77
C GLU A 88 16.43 -2.92 -0.09
N VAL A 89 15.11 -2.95 0.05
CA VAL A 89 14.34 -1.90 0.71
C VAL A 89 13.68 -2.50 1.95
N HIS A 90 13.79 -1.81 3.06
CA HIS A 90 13.26 -2.23 4.34
C HIS A 90 11.97 -1.48 4.66
N GLU A 91 10.96 -2.20 5.09
CA GLU A 91 9.67 -1.66 5.53
C GLU A 91 9.46 -1.96 7.00
N GLU A 92 9.24 -0.92 7.78
CA GLU A 92 8.73 -1.03 9.15
C GLU A 92 7.31 -0.43 9.19
N ALA A 93 6.34 -1.21 9.64
CA ALA A 93 4.96 -0.75 9.72
C ALA A 93 4.38 -0.96 11.11
N TRP A 94 3.76 0.10 11.64
CA TRP A 94 3.02 0.13 12.90
C TRP A 94 1.53 0.26 12.56
N ASN A 95 0.80 -0.82 12.69
CA ASN A 95 -0.64 -0.85 12.44
C ASN A 95 -1.39 -0.71 13.77
N ALA A 96 -1.82 0.52 14.08
CA ALA A 96 -2.68 0.88 15.21
C ALA A 96 -4.07 1.26 14.69
N TYR A 97 -4.73 0.33 14.03
CA TYR A 97 -5.98 0.57 13.29
C TYR A 97 -6.99 1.42 14.10
N PRO A 98 -7.65 2.44 13.49
CA PRO A 98 -7.71 2.80 12.08
C PRO A 98 -6.55 3.63 11.53
N TYR A 99 -5.49 3.86 12.30
CA TYR A 99 -4.27 4.53 11.88
C TYR A 99 -3.14 3.53 11.62
N CYS A 100 -2.35 3.78 10.58
CA CYS A 100 -1.18 2.97 10.26
C CYS A 100 -0.04 3.87 9.79
N LYS A 101 1.18 3.60 10.28
CA LYS A 101 2.39 4.28 9.81
C LYS A 101 3.37 3.25 9.25
N THR A 102 3.83 3.49 8.03
CA THR A 102 4.84 2.68 7.33
C THR A 102 6.05 3.55 7.02
N VAL A 103 7.23 3.05 7.30
CA VAL A 103 8.51 3.68 6.97
C VAL A 103 9.29 2.75 6.06
N ILE A 104 9.63 3.24 4.88
CA ILE A 104 10.42 2.53 3.89
C ILE A 104 11.78 3.20 3.80
N SER A 105 12.85 2.42 3.87
CA SER A 105 14.23 2.89 3.91
C SER A 105 15.17 1.96 3.14
N ASN A 106 16.39 2.43 2.90
CA ASN A 106 17.48 1.60 2.34
C ASN A 106 18.71 1.74 3.25
N PRO A 107 18.76 1.00 4.37
CA PRO A 107 19.81 1.16 5.39
C PRO A 107 21.18 0.72 4.91
N GLY A 108 21.27 -0.17 3.90
CA GLY A 108 22.51 -0.69 3.38
C GLY A 108 23.32 0.32 2.55
N TYR A 109 22.64 1.26 1.88
CA TYR A 109 23.30 2.18 0.96
C TYR A 109 22.89 3.65 1.13
N MET A 110 21.59 3.97 0.93
CA MET A 110 21.12 5.36 0.93
C MET A 110 21.02 5.95 2.34
N LYS A 111 20.77 5.11 3.34
CA LYS A 111 20.63 5.52 4.76
C LYS A 111 19.64 6.67 4.91
N GLU A 112 20.04 7.76 5.57
CA GLU A 112 19.21 8.97 5.80
C GLU A 112 18.88 9.76 4.53
N ASN A 113 19.51 9.44 3.40
CA ASN A 113 19.27 10.11 2.12
C ASN A 113 18.07 9.56 1.35
N PHE A 114 17.45 8.49 1.84
CA PHE A 114 16.23 7.94 1.26
C PHE A 114 15.27 7.49 2.32
N PHE A 115 14.04 7.97 2.21
CA PHE A 115 12.91 7.42 2.94
C PHE A 115 11.59 7.65 2.20
N ILE A 116 10.64 6.77 2.47
CA ILE A 116 9.22 6.97 2.18
C ILE A 116 8.48 6.74 3.49
N VAL A 117 7.66 7.70 3.92
CA VAL A 117 6.77 7.55 5.06
C VAL A 117 5.34 7.59 4.55
N ILE A 118 4.57 6.55 4.85
CA ILE A 118 3.15 6.46 4.51
C ILE A 118 2.37 6.44 5.81
N GLU A 119 1.56 7.47 6.04
CA GLU A 119 0.64 7.57 7.17
C GLU A 119 -0.78 7.39 6.64
N SER A 120 -1.44 6.31 7.06
CA SER A 120 -2.79 5.99 6.59
C SER A 120 -3.80 6.19 7.69
N TYR A 121 -4.91 6.87 7.39
CA TYR A 121 -6.04 7.02 8.28
C TYR A 121 -7.31 6.54 7.56
N HIS A 122 -8.10 5.69 8.22
CA HIS A 122 -9.28 5.05 7.64
C HIS A 122 -10.53 5.61 8.28
N ILE A 123 -11.41 6.25 7.48
CA ILE A 123 -12.56 6.99 7.99
C ILE A 123 -13.80 6.63 7.17
N GLY A 124 -14.96 6.51 7.85
CA GLY A 124 -16.25 6.26 7.21
C GLY A 124 -16.83 7.53 6.57
N ASP A 125 -16.31 7.90 5.40
CA ASP A 125 -16.71 9.07 4.62
C ASP A 125 -16.45 8.88 3.12
N THR A 126 -16.69 9.95 2.33
CA THR A 126 -16.51 9.98 0.87
C THR A 126 -15.21 10.63 0.42
N GLY A 127 -14.28 10.91 1.33
CA GLY A 127 -12.94 11.41 1.01
C GLY A 127 -12.79 12.92 0.97
N ASP A 128 -13.65 13.66 1.68
CA ASP A 128 -13.74 15.12 1.57
C ASP A 128 -13.15 15.89 2.78
N GLN A 129 -12.56 15.20 3.78
CA GLN A 129 -11.99 15.86 4.94
C GLN A 129 -10.66 16.56 4.62
N GLU A 130 -10.46 17.75 5.21
CA GLU A 130 -9.34 18.63 4.85
C GLU A 130 -7.98 18.18 5.36
N ASN A 131 -7.85 17.85 6.65
CA ASN A 131 -6.55 17.60 7.28
C ASN A 131 -6.61 16.50 8.33
N VAL A 132 -6.89 15.27 7.91
CA VAL A 132 -7.02 14.11 8.81
C VAL A 132 -5.71 13.71 9.49
N HIS A 133 -4.56 14.08 8.88
CA HIS A 133 -3.23 13.79 9.41
C HIS A 133 -2.68 14.89 10.34
N GLU A 134 -3.47 15.92 10.61
CA GLU A 134 -3.11 17.02 11.53
C GLU A 134 -1.79 17.70 11.11
N LEU A 135 -1.59 17.90 9.80
CA LEU A 135 -0.40 18.57 9.28
C LEU A 135 -0.33 20.01 9.74
N PRO A 136 0.86 20.50 10.11
CA PRO A 136 1.06 21.93 10.38
C PRO A 136 0.86 22.76 9.11
N PRO A 137 0.53 24.05 9.23
CA PRO A 137 0.11 24.90 8.09
C PRO A 137 1.12 24.97 6.94
N ASP A 138 2.40 24.93 7.23
CA ASP A 138 3.49 24.94 6.23
C ASP A 138 3.49 23.68 5.36
N LYS A 139 3.35 22.51 5.97
CA LYS A 139 3.25 21.22 5.28
C LYS A 139 1.91 21.07 4.56
N LEU A 140 0.82 21.50 5.18
CA LEU A 140 -0.51 21.43 4.58
C LEU A 140 -0.59 22.21 3.26
N LYS A 141 0.10 23.37 3.17
CA LYS A 141 0.18 24.16 1.93
C LYS A 141 0.93 23.46 0.79
N THR A 142 1.85 22.56 1.10
CA THR A 142 2.65 21.83 0.10
C THR A 142 2.09 20.45 -0.23
N ARG A 143 1.09 19.98 0.53
CA ARG A 143 0.42 18.71 0.27
C ARG A 143 -0.42 18.77 -1.00
N GLU A 144 -0.17 17.88 -1.92
CA GLU A 144 -1.03 17.63 -3.08
C GLU A 144 -2.03 16.51 -2.73
N VAL A 145 -3.33 16.74 -2.96
CA VAL A 145 -4.39 15.72 -2.80
C VAL A 145 -4.63 15.04 -4.14
N VAL A 146 -4.61 13.72 -4.14
CA VAL A 146 -4.86 12.88 -5.30
C VAL A 146 -5.98 11.89 -4.99
N HIS A 147 -7.12 12.04 -5.63
CA HIS A 147 -8.20 11.07 -5.53
C HIS A 147 -7.90 9.86 -6.43
N ILE A 148 -8.19 8.66 -5.93
CA ILE A 148 -8.14 7.40 -6.69
C ILE A 148 -9.54 6.82 -6.72
N ASP A 149 -10.07 6.70 -7.94
CA ASP A 149 -11.33 6.01 -8.20
C ASP A 149 -11.06 4.61 -8.73
N ILE A 150 -11.34 3.60 -7.93
CA ILE A 150 -11.05 2.20 -8.26
C ILE A 150 -11.82 1.67 -9.47
N ALA A 151 -12.93 2.31 -9.81
CA ALA A 151 -13.80 1.91 -10.92
C ALA A 151 -13.50 2.69 -12.21
N ASN A 152 -13.25 4.01 -12.11
CA ASN A 152 -13.19 4.90 -13.27
C ASN A 152 -11.76 5.32 -13.64
N ASP A 153 -10.77 5.25 -12.73
CA ASP A 153 -9.39 5.60 -13.07
C ASP A 153 -8.79 4.58 -14.05
N PRO A 154 -7.99 5.03 -15.02
CA PRO A 154 -7.36 4.14 -15.98
C PRO A 154 -6.33 3.22 -15.30
N VAL A 155 -6.30 1.96 -15.72
CA VAL A 155 -5.32 0.95 -15.31
C VAL A 155 -4.45 0.62 -16.51
N LEU A 156 -3.14 0.45 -16.28
CA LEU A 156 -2.22 0.05 -17.35
C LEU A 156 -2.62 -1.33 -17.91
N PRO A 157 -2.54 -1.55 -19.23
CA PRO A 157 -2.89 -2.84 -19.83
C PRO A 157 -2.14 -4.03 -19.21
N ALA A 158 -0.88 -3.81 -18.78
CA ALA A 158 -0.07 -4.84 -18.11
C ALA A 158 -0.56 -5.20 -16.70
N ASP A 159 -1.33 -4.32 -16.05
CA ASP A 159 -1.87 -4.53 -14.70
C ASP A 159 -3.34 -4.97 -14.72
N TYR A 160 -4.01 -4.81 -15.85
CA TYR A 160 -5.43 -5.11 -15.96
C TYR A 160 -5.70 -6.61 -15.86
N LYS A 161 -6.63 -6.99 -14.98
CA LYS A 161 -7.20 -8.32 -14.89
C LYS A 161 -8.71 -8.20 -14.78
N GLU A 162 -9.41 -9.03 -15.51
CA GLU A 162 -10.87 -8.99 -15.58
C GLU A 162 -11.54 -9.34 -14.25
N ASP A 163 -10.95 -10.28 -13.51
CA ASP A 163 -11.39 -10.69 -12.17
C ASP A 163 -11.03 -9.70 -11.06
N GLU A 164 -10.24 -8.68 -11.39
CA GLU A 164 -9.90 -7.54 -10.51
C GLU A 164 -10.51 -6.21 -11.02
N ASP A 165 -11.59 -6.29 -11.82
CA ASP A 165 -12.29 -5.11 -12.34
C ASP A 165 -13.56 -4.79 -11.52
N PRO A 166 -13.56 -3.69 -10.73
CA PRO A 166 -14.72 -3.29 -9.92
C PRO A 166 -15.99 -3.00 -10.73
N THR A 167 -15.85 -2.67 -12.02
CA THR A 167 -17.02 -2.44 -12.89
C THR A 167 -17.70 -3.73 -13.35
N LYS A 168 -17.07 -4.89 -13.14
CA LYS A 168 -17.58 -6.22 -13.51
C LYS A 168 -17.87 -7.09 -12.29
N PHE A 169 -17.12 -6.90 -11.19
CA PHE A 169 -17.24 -7.72 -9.99
C PHE A 169 -18.53 -7.41 -9.21
N LYS A 170 -19.22 -8.48 -8.82
CA LYS A 170 -20.34 -8.44 -7.87
C LYS A 170 -20.11 -9.49 -6.79
N SER A 171 -20.09 -9.06 -5.53
CA SER A 171 -19.95 -9.98 -4.40
C SER A 171 -21.20 -10.84 -4.22
N GLU A 172 -21.01 -12.16 -4.16
CA GLU A 172 -22.09 -13.11 -3.84
C GLU A 172 -22.47 -13.04 -2.37
N LYS A 173 -21.49 -12.80 -1.47
CA LYS A 173 -21.72 -12.76 -0.03
C LYS A 173 -22.43 -11.48 0.43
N THR A 174 -22.13 -10.34 -0.18
CA THR A 174 -22.64 -9.04 0.27
C THR A 174 -23.60 -8.38 -0.71
N GLY A 175 -23.64 -8.83 -1.97
CA GLY A 175 -24.42 -8.22 -3.05
C GLY A 175 -23.84 -6.91 -3.58
N ARG A 176 -22.69 -6.41 -3.05
CA ARG A 176 -22.06 -5.16 -3.48
C ARG A 176 -21.44 -5.29 -4.86
N GLY A 177 -21.49 -4.22 -5.62
CA GLY A 177 -21.02 -4.14 -7.01
C GLY A 177 -22.07 -4.59 -8.03
N PRO A 178 -21.76 -4.50 -9.33
CA PRO A 178 -20.61 -3.83 -9.92
C PRO A 178 -20.68 -2.30 -9.78
N LEU A 179 -19.51 -1.62 -9.77
CA LEU A 179 -19.40 -0.17 -9.66
C LEU A 179 -19.42 0.46 -11.05
N VAL A 180 -20.59 0.64 -11.64
CA VAL A 180 -20.74 1.10 -13.04
C VAL A 180 -21.09 2.58 -13.17
N GLU A 181 -21.61 3.22 -12.12
CA GLU A 181 -21.95 4.63 -12.14
C GLU A 181 -20.71 5.50 -11.96
N LYS A 182 -20.67 6.64 -12.64
CA LYS A 182 -19.53 7.57 -12.57
C LYS A 182 -19.32 8.13 -11.16
N ASP A 183 -20.40 8.35 -10.44
CA ASP A 183 -20.46 8.92 -9.08
C ASP A 183 -20.83 7.86 -8.02
N TRP A 184 -20.51 6.61 -8.28
CA TRP A 184 -20.83 5.44 -7.45
C TRP A 184 -20.59 5.64 -5.95
N LYS A 185 -19.52 6.37 -5.58
CA LYS A 185 -19.13 6.57 -4.18
C LYS A 185 -20.18 7.33 -3.34
N TYR A 186 -21.06 8.11 -3.97
CA TYR A 186 -22.15 8.81 -3.30
C TYR A 186 -23.45 8.00 -3.25
N ASN A 187 -23.52 6.90 -4.00
CA ASN A 187 -24.71 6.09 -4.18
C ASN A 187 -24.61 4.71 -3.51
N VAL A 188 -23.49 4.41 -2.85
CA VAL A 188 -23.25 3.15 -2.14
C VAL A 188 -23.28 3.33 -0.63
N SER A 189 -23.69 2.26 0.07
CA SER A 189 -23.61 2.15 1.52
C SER A 189 -23.26 0.71 1.87
N PRO A 190 -22.30 0.46 2.75
CA PRO A 190 -21.43 1.41 3.45
C PRO A 190 -20.41 2.08 2.53
N VAL A 191 -19.76 3.14 3.02
CA VAL A 191 -18.66 3.82 2.33
C VAL A 191 -17.58 4.26 3.32
N MET A 192 -16.32 4.14 2.91
CA MET A 192 -15.17 4.61 3.68
C MET A 192 -14.09 5.14 2.75
N THR A 193 -13.17 5.91 3.29
CA THR A 193 -11.99 6.40 2.57
C THR A 193 -10.70 6.09 3.32
N CYS A 194 -9.71 5.60 2.57
CA CYS A 194 -8.34 5.50 3.01
C CYS A 194 -7.60 6.79 2.64
N TYR A 195 -7.22 7.57 3.65
CA TYR A 195 -6.37 8.75 3.48
C TYR A 195 -4.91 8.33 3.67
N LYS A 196 -4.12 8.31 2.60
CA LYS A 196 -2.73 7.84 2.60
C LYS A 196 -1.79 9.00 2.30
N LEU A 197 -1.20 9.55 3.35
CA LEU A 197 -0.21 10.62 3.25
C LEU A 197 1.16 10.01 2.95
N VAL A 198 1.69 10.28 1.78
CA VAL A 198 2.99 9.80 1.33
C VAL A 198 3.98 10.95 1.34
N THR A 199 4.96 10.87 2.22
CA THR A 199 6.10 11.78 2.29
C THR A 199 7.32 11.04 1.79
N CYS A 200 7.97 11.52 0.72
CA CYS A 200 9.18 10.90 0.23
C CYS A 200 10.33 11.89 0.04
N GLU A 201 11.55 11.42 0.28
CA GLU A 201 12.78 12.14 0.01
C GLU A 201 13.82 11.17 -0.56
N PHE A 202 14.50 11.61 -1.62
CA PHE A 202 15.62 10.90 -2.24
C PHE A 202 16.73 11.90 -2.56
N LYS A 203 17.72 11.99 -1.68
CA LYS A 203 18.84 12.94 -1.83
C LYS A 203 19.93 12.37 -2.73
N TRP A 204 19.89 12.73 -4.00
CA TRP A 204 20.92 12.39 -4.98
C TRP A 204 21.02 13.49 -6.03
N PHE A 205 22.22 14.08 -6.15
CA PHE A 205 22.44 15.18 -7.10
C PHE A 205 22.07 14.76 -8.53
N GLY A 206 21.25 15.56 -9.19
CA GLY A 206 20.81 15.34 -10.57
C GLY A 206 19.70 14.29 -10.76
N LEU A 207 19.38 13.46 -9.74
CA LEU A 207 18.34 12.41 -9.84
C LEU A 207 17.14 12.61 -8.93
N GLN A 208 17.25 13.44 -7.90
CA GLN A 208 16.24 13.61 -6.84
C GLN A 208 14.81 13.72 -7.39
N SER A 209 14.53 14.77 -8.16
CA SER A 209 13.17 15.04 -8.65
C SER A 209 12.61 13.92 -9.52
N ARG A 210 13.48 13.29 -10.33
CA ARG A 210 13.06 12.18 -11.21
C ARG A 210 12.69 10.94 -10.42
N VAL A 211 13.49 10.61 -9.39
CA VAL A 211 13.25 9.45 -8.53
C VAL A 211 12.03 9.68 -7.64
N GLU A 212 11.91 10.84 -7.00
CA GLU A 212 10.76 11.18 -6.17
C GLU A 212 9.44 11.17 -6.98
N SER A 213 9.46 11.71 -8.21
CA SER A 213 8.30 11.64 -9.12
C SER A 213 7.96 10.20 -9.52
N PHE A 214 8.97 9.36 -9.77
CA PHE A 214 8.77 7.95 -10.05
C PHE A 214 8.14 7.24 -8.83
N ILE A 215 8.63 7.48 -7.62
CA ILE A 215 8.07 6.91 -6.38
C ILE A 215 6.59 7.28 -6.25
N GLN A 216 6.25 8.55 -6.37
CA GLN A 216 4.86 9.01 -6.22
C GLN A 216 3.91 8.41 -7.29
N LYS A 217 4.39 8.21 -8.52
CA LYS A 217 3.63 7.52 -9.57
C LYS A 217 3.44 6.03 -9.26
N SER A 218 4.51 5.39 -8.76
CA SER A 218 4.48 3.98 -8.37
C SER A 218 3.54 3.74 -7.20
N GLU A 219 3.52 4.64 -6.20
CA GLU A 219 2.58 4.57 -5.09
C GLU A 219 1.12 4.72 -5.56
N LYS A 220 0.84 5.68 -6.47
CA LYS A 220 -0.50 5.79 -7.07
C LYS A 220 -0.92 4.50 -7.77
N ARG A 221 -0.04 3.94 -8.62
CA ARG A 221 -0.29 2.69 -9.35
C ARG A 221 -0.53 1.52 -8.38
N LEU A 222 0.31 1.40 -7.36
CA LEU A 222 0.19 0.37 -6.33
C LEU A 222 -1.15 0.50 -5.56
N PHE A 223 -1.49 1.70 -5.09
CA PHE A 223 -2.73 1.92 -4.36
C PHE A 223 -3.96 1.66 -5.23
N THR A 224 -3.94 2.07 -6.50
CA THR A 224 -5.04 1.80 -7.43
C THR A 224 -5.25 0.29 -7.60
N ASN A 225 -4.21 -0.44 -7.97
CA ASN A 225 -4.30 -1.88 -8.21
C ASN A 225 -4.66 -2.65 -6.93
N PHE A 226 -4.03 -2.32 -5.81
CA PHE A 226 -4.30 -2.95 -4.52
C PHE A 226 -5.76 -2.78 -4.08
N HIS A 227 -6.34 -1.59 -4.19
CA HIS A 227 -7.72 -1.38 -3.74
C HIS A 227 -8.76 -1.93 -4.71
N ARG A 228 -8.42 -2.08 -5.99
CA ARG A 228 -9.21 -2.90 -6.93
C ARG A 228 -9.25 -4.36 -6.47
N GLN A 229 -8.11 -4.92 -6.09
CA GLN A 229 -8.02 -6.27 -5.52
C GLN A 229 -8.80 -6.39 -4.20
N VAL A 230 -8.64 -5.45 -3.28
CA VAL A 230 -9.39 -5.43 -2.01
C VAL A 230 -10.89 -5.56 -2.26
N PHE A 231 -11.43 -4.79 -3.19
CA PHE A 231 -12.86 -4.84 -3.53
C PHE A 231 -13.23 -6.14 -4.23
N CYS A 232 -12.51 -6.54 -5.28
CA CYS A 232 -12.84 -7.73 -6.08
C CYS A 232 -12.58 -9.05 -5.34
N TRP A 233 -11.79 -9.04 -4.28
CA TRP A 233 -11.57 -10.21 -3.42
C TRP A 233 -12.52 -10.26 -2.22
N MET A 234 -13.58 -9.47 -2.21
CA MET A 234 -14.51 -9.36 -1.09
C MET A 234 -15.02 -10.71 -0.60
N ASP A 235 -15.40 -11.61 -1.49
CA ASP A 235 -15.91 -12.93 -1.11
C ASP A 235 -14.85 -13.86 -0.50
N ARG A 236 -13.56 -13.50 -0.63
CA ARG A 236 -12.45 -14.26 -0.02
C ARG A 236 -12.20 -13.84 1.42
N TRP A 237 -12.30 -12.55 1.73
CA TRP A 237 -11.99 -12.01 3.06
C TRP A 237 -13.22 -11.71 3.91
N HIS A 238 -14.40 -11.53 3.32
CA HIS A 238 -15.61 -11.20 4.07
C HIS A 238 -16.02 -12.35 5.00
N GLY A 239 -16.15 -12.04 6.29
CA GLY A 239 -16.47 -13.00 7.34
C GLY A 239 -15.25 -13.63 8.03
N LEU A 240 -14.01 -13.32 7.60
CA LEU A 240 -12.82 -13.72 8.34
C LEU A 240 -12.68 -12.91 9.64
N THR A 241 -12.17 -13.56 10.67
CA THR A 241 -11.83 -12.94 11.97
C THR A 241 -10.38 -12.47 11.99
N MET A 242 -10.01 -11.67 12.98
CA MET A 242 -8.60 -11.29 13.17
C MET A 242 -7.72 -12.50 13.55
N GLU A 243 -8.28 -13.55 14.15
CA GLU A 243 -7.58 -14.81 14.40
C GLU A 243 -7.26 -15.54 13.09
N ASP A 244 -8.24 -15.61 12.17
CA ASP A 244 -8.02 -16.15 10.81
C ASP A 244 -6.92 -15.37 10.08
N ILE A 245 -6.93 -14.05 10.19
CA ILE A 245 -5.91 -13.19 9.58
C ILE A 245 -4.53 -13.50 10.13
N ARG A 246 -4.35 -13.66 11.46
CA ARG A 246 -3.04 -14.01 12.04
C ARG A 246 -2.55 -15.37 11.54
N ALA A 247 -3.42 -16.36 11.45
CA ALA A 247 -3.09 -17.66 10.87
C ALA A 247 -2.66 -17.56 9.40
N ILE A 248 -3.35 -16.73 8.60
CA ILE A 248 -2.99 -16.46 7.19
C ILE A 248 -1.63 -15.76 7.10
N GLU A 249 -1.35 -14.78 7.94
CA GLU A 249 -0.07 -14.06 7.96
C GLU A 249 1.10 -14.99 8.29
N ASP A 250 0.95 -15.86 9.30
CA ASP A 250 1.97 -16.83 9.70
C ASP A 250 2.26 -17.83 8.55
N LYS A 251 1.21 -18.38 7.95
CA LYS A 251 1.33 -19.27 6.80
C LYS A 251 1.98 -18.56 5.61
N THR A 252 1.57 -17.33 5.32
CA THR A 252 2.13 -16.53 4.22
C THR A 252 3.62 -16.28 4.42
N LYS A 253 4.07 -15.99 5.65
CA LYS A 253 5.49 -15.83 5.96
C LYS A 253 6.30 -17.07 5.54
N GLU A 254 5.85 -18.26 5.92
CA GLU A 254 6.51 -19.53 5.55
C GLU A 254 6.48 -19.77 4.03
N GLU A 255 5.37 -19.46 3.37
CA GLU A 255 5.22 -19.60 1.92
C GLU A 255 6.19 -18.65 1.17
N LEU A 256 6.32 -17.40 1.58
CA LEU A 256 7.21 -16.42 0.98
C LEU A 256 8.68 -16.81 1.08
N GLU A 257 9.11 -17.38 2.23
CA GLU A 257 10.48 -17.87 2.41
C GLU A 257 10.86 -18.94 1.38
N LYS A 258 9.93 -19.85 1.07
CA LYS A 258 10.13 -20.93 0.09
C LYS A 258 9.99 -20.41 -1.34
N GLN A 259 8.94 -19.63 -1.60
CA GLN A 259 8.56 -19.17 -2.93
C GLN A 259 9.56 -18.19 -3.54
N ARG A 260 10.22 -17.35 -2.72
CA ARG A 260 11.16 -16.34 -3.19
C ARG A 260 12.27 -16.92 -4.05
N PHE A 261 12.74 -18.13 -3.77
CA PHE A 261 13.81 -18.80 -4.52
C PHE A 261 13.32 -19.71 -5.63
N GLN A 262 12.01 -19.73 -5.92
CA GLN A 262 11.40 -20.63 -6.89
C GLN A 262 10.72 -19.86 -8.03
N GLY A 263 10.68 -20.50 -9.20
CA GLY A 263 9.95 -20.01 -10.36
C GLY A 263 10.55 -18.76 -11.00
N GLU A 264 9.67 -17.96 -11.62
CA GLU A 264 10.03 -16.72 -12.32
C GLU A 264 9.77 -15.50 -11.43
N VAL A 265 10.38 -14.36 -11.80
CA VAL A 265 10.11 -13.06 -11.18
C VAL A 265 8.66 -12.67 -11.39
N ARG A 266 7.97 -12.32 -10.30
CA ARG A 266 6.54 -12.00 -10.27
C ARG A 266 6.29 -10.55 -9.88
N GLY A 267 5.07 -10.08 -10.20
CA GLY A 267 4.56 -8.77 -9.78
C GLY A 267 4.84 -7.65 -10.78
N MET A 268 4.43 -6.43 -10.40
CA MET A 268 4.59 -5.25 -11.21
C MET A 268 6.06 -4.97 -11.51
N ARG A 269 6.38 -4.67 -12.77
CA ARG A 269 7.70 -4.21 -13.19
C ARG A 269 7.68 -2.69 -13.34
N ALA A 270 8.85 -2.05 -13.17
CA ALA A 270 8.98 -0.66 -13.55
C ALA A 270 8.77 -0.53 -15.06
N ASP A 271 7.99 0.46 -15.46
CA ASP A 271 7.96 0.86 -16.87
C ASP A 271 9.28 1.57 -17.15
N ASP A 272 10.02 1.09 -18.15
CA ASP A 272 11.28 1.68 -18.62
C ASP A 272 11.04 2.99 -19.40
#